data_1b805fa451225f89add17eb8f05d2ac4
#
_entry.id   1b805fa451225f89add17eb8f05d2ac4
#
_cell.length_a   1.000
_cell.length_b   1.000
_cell.length_c   1.000
_cell.angle_alpha   90.00
_cell.angle_beta   90.00
_cell.angle_gamma   90.00
#
_symmetry.space_group_name_H-M   'P 1'
#
loop_
_entity.id
_entity.type
_entity.pdbx_description
1 polymer ?
#
loop_
_entity_poly.entity_id
_entity_poly.type
_entity_poly.pdbx_seq_one_letter_code
_entity_poly.pdbx_strand_id
1 'polypeptide(L)'
;MKKIFIKTAMASMLCMGFVSCADELNIKSVDPLNHQTYTVEELLAKQYATLGLTGQKGPADLPDIKSGDEGETGFIRSVFNLEELMTDETLWAYQSNDGMTQITGMNWDKDNPRVNWAYQRLSFDINQYNFFISEQSGSLSEDKIAEVRFLRALNYYYFLDLYRKAPFKDTFDNNLPTEKSGKDLYEWLDNELTTIEPLMAEVGAYNNSQNFGRADRGAAYALHARLALNSAVYTDGQIKDYQKAI
;
A
#
# COMPACT_ATOMS: atom_id res chain seq x y z
N MET A 1 -4.75 -31.14 70.39
CA MET A 1 -4.77 -31.75 69.08
C MET A 1 -5.92 -31.32 68.17
N LYS A 2 -7.19 -31.26 68.63
CA LYS A 2 -8.32 -30.82 67.77
C LYS A 2 -8.23 -29.40 67.22
N LYS A 3 -7.66 -28.43 67.95
CA LYS A 3 -7.54 -27.02 67.50
C LYS A 3 -6.46 -26.82 66.42
N ILE A 4 -5.45 -27.70 66.32
CA ILE A 4 -4.41 -27.64 65.30
C ILE A 4 -4.96 -28.20 63.96
N PHE A 5 -5.73 -29.30 64.03
CA PHE A 5 -6.36 -29.91 62.87
C PHE A 5 -7.36 -28.98 62.16
N ILE A 6 -8.12 -28.19 62.93
CA ILE A 6 -9.07 -27.22 62.34
C ILE A 6 -8.36 -26.05 61.65
N LYS A 7 -7.23 -25.57 62.20
CA LYS A 7 -6.45 -24.50 61.59
C LYS A 7 -5.74 -24.97 60.30
N THR A 8 -5.25 -26.22 60.26
CA THR A 8 -4.63 -26.78 59.07
C THR A 8 -5.65 -27.08 57.98
N ALA A 9 -6.85 -27.54 58.34
CA ALA A 9 -7.95 -27.75 57.38
C ALA A 9 -8.49 -26.43 56.79
N MET A 10 -8.57 -25.35 57.60
CA MET A 10 -8.95 -24.03 57.11
C MET A 10 -7.89 -23.39 56.23
N ALA A 11 -6.59 -23.60 56.51
CA ALA A 11 -5.51 -23.08 55.68
C ALA A 11 -5.43 -23.81 54.34
N SER A 12 -5.66 -25.14 54.28
CA SER A 12 -5.69 -25.89 53.01
C SER A 12 -6.93 -25.56 52.14
N MET A 13 -8.06 -25.18 52.75
CA MET A 13 -9.25 -24.77 52.01
C MET A 13 -9.10 -23.38 51.40
N LEU A 14 -8.30 -22.49 52.00
CA LEU A 14 -8.00 -21.15 51.45
C LEU A 14 -7.03 -21.23 50.25
N CYS A 15 -6.16 -22.22 50.19
CA CYS A 15 -5.21 -22.37 49.06
C CYS A 15 -5.85 -23.01 47.83
N MET A 16 -6.98 -23.66 47.90
CA MET A 16 -7.67 -24.26 46.75
C MET A 16 -8.57 -23.26 45.98
N GLY A 17 -8.77 -22.05 46.52
CA GLY A 17 -9.61 -21.03 45.90
C GLY A 17 -8.92 -20.15 44.85
N PHE A 18 -7.61 -20.29 44.61
CA PHE A 18 -6.87 -19.39 43.70
C PHE A 18 -6.41 -20.05 42.39
N VAL A 19 -6.80 -21.30 42.12
CA VAL A 19 -6.38 -21.99 40.90
C VAL A 19 -7.47 -22.02 39.82
N SER A 20 -8.58 -21.37 40.05
CA SER A 20 -9.66 -21.33 39.08
C SER A 20 -9.84 -19.91 38.56
N CYS A 21 -9.68 -19.71 37.28
CA CYS A 21 -10.13 -18.62 36.42
C CYS A 21 -9.07 -17.97 35.53
N ALA A 22 -7.81 -18.41 35.48
CA ALA A 22 -6.87 -17.88 34.51
C ALA A 22 -7.15 -18.41 33.09
N ASP A 23 -7.60 -19.68 32.99
CA ASP A 23 -7.89 -20.30 31.68
C ASP A 23 -9.23 -19.84 31.08
N GLU A 24 -10.20 -19.42 31.91
CA GLU A 24 -11.46 -18.88 31.42
C GLU A 24 -11.37 -17.42 30.93
N LEU A 25 -10.29 -16.71 31.24
CA LEU A 25 -10.01 -15.39 30.70
C LEU A 25 -9.44 -15.43 29.30
N ASN A 26 -9.00 -16.60 28.82
CA ASN A 26 -8.50 -16.80 27.48
C ASN A 26 -9.62 -17.22 26.52
N ILE A 27 -10.71 -16.46 26.54
CA ILE A 27 -11.84 -16.65 25.63
C ILE A 27 -11.36 -16.34 24.22
N LYS A 28 -11.37 -17.37 23.34
CA LYS A 28 -11.16 -17.14 21.92
C LYS A 28 -12.18 -16.15 21.43
N SER A 29 -11.74 -15.13 20.69
CA SER A 29 -12.62 -14.14 20.08
C SER A 29 -13.72 -14.86 19.29
N VAL A 30 -14.98 -14.46 19.46
CA VAL A 30 -16.12 -14.99 18.70
C VAL A 30 -16.14 -14.42 17.30
N ASP A 31 -15.35 -13.38 17.03
CA ASP A 31 -15.20 -12.79 15.71
C ASP A 31 -14.38 -13.73 14.80
N PRO A 32 -14.99 -14.30 13.74
CA PRO A 32 -14.29 -15.20 12.81
C PRO A 32 -13.07 -14.55 12.16
N LEU A 33 -13.01 -13.23 12.06
CA LEU A 33 -11.88 -12.48 11.48
C LEU A 33 -10.64 -12.51 12.39
N ASN A 34 -10.84 -12.64 13.71
CA ASN A 34 -9.74 -12.74 14.68
C ASN A 34 -9.10 -14.13 14.78
N HIS A 35 -9.61 -15.11 14.02
CA HIS A 35 -9.08 -16.47 14.00
C HIS A 35 -8.37 -16.82 12.69
N GLN A 36 -8.32 -15.90 11.73
CA GLN A 36 -7.61 -16.12 10.47
C GLN A 36 -6.12 -15.82 10.66
N THR A 37 -5.33 -16.87 10.61
CA THR A 37 -3.87 -16.75 10.49
C THR A 37 -3.55 -16.74 8.99
N TYR A 38 -3.02 -15.62 8.52
CA TYR A 38 -2.56 -15.49 7.14
C TYR A 38 -1.09 -15.89 7.05
N THR A 39 -0.74 -16.58 5.98
CA THR A 39 0.66 -16.77 5.63
C THR A 39 1.28 -15.46 5.16
N VAL A 40 2.59 -15.41 5.21
CA VAL A 40 3.33 -14.24 4.74
C VAL A 40 3.12 -13.99 3.24
N GLU A 41 3.02 -15.07 2.47
CA GLU A 41 2.73 -15.03 1.04
C GLU A 41 1.35 -14.44 0.75
N GLU A 42 0.34 -14.78 1.55
CA GLU A 42 -1.00 -14.19 1.43
C GLU A 42 -0.99 -12.70 1.80
N LEU A 43 -0.23 -12.31 2.84
CA LEU A 43 -0.07 -10.91 3.21
C LEU A 43 0.68 -10.10 2.14
N LEU A 44 1.69 -10.71 1.49
CA LEU A 44 2.39 -10.11 0.36
C LEU A 44 1.48 -9.98 -0.87
N ALA A 45 0.72 -11.04 -1.19
CA ALA A 45 -0.26 -11.01 -2.28
C ALA A 45 -1.30 -9.90 -2.09
N LYS A 46 -1.71 -9.65 -0.84
CA LYS A 46 -2.61 -8.54 -0.50
C LYS A 46 -2.00 -7.18 -0.89
N GLN A 47 -0.68 -6.99 -0.79
CA GLN A 47 -0.05 -5.73 -1.21
C GLN A 47 -0.19 -5.50 -2.71
N TYR A 48 -0.12 -6.54 -3.52
CA TYR A 48 -0.40 -6.44 -4.97
C TYR A 48 -1.88 -6.28 -5.28
N ALA A 49 -2.75 -6.89 -4.47
CA ALA A 49 -4.18 -6.81 -4.67
C ALA A 49 -4.72 -5.37 -4.65
N THR A 50 -4.08 -4.45 -3.91
CA THR A 50 -4.45 -3.03 -3.88
C THR A 50 -4.34 -2.34 -5.25
N LEU A 51 -3.47 -2.84 -6.13
CA LEU A 51 -3.34 -2.32 -7.49
C LEU A 51 -4.53 -2.66 -8.40
N GLY A 52 -5.24 -3.74 -8.12
CA GLY A 52 -6.34 -4.24 -8.96
C GLY A 52 -7.71 -4.25 -8.29
N LEU A 53 -7.75 -4.38 -6.97
CA LEU A 53 -8.99 -4.50 -6.19
C LEU A 53 -9.27 -3.23 -5.40
N THR A 54 -10.56 -3.00 -5.14
CA THR A 54 -11.05 -1.83 -4.40
C THR A 54 -11.68 -2.18 -3.06
N GLY A 55 -11.61 -3.44 -2.67
CA GLY A 55 -12.14 -3.96 -1.41
C GLY A 55 -11.67 -5.39 -1.16
N GLN A 56 -11.97 -5.91 0.03
CA GLN A 56 -11.45 -7.20 0.48
C GLN A 56 -12.09 -8.42 -0.22
N LYS A 57 -13.30 -8.27 -0.73
CA LYS A 57 -14.05 -9.35 -1.39
C LYS A 57 -14.20 -9.13 -2.89
N GLY A 58 -13.40 -8.25 -3.46
CA GLY A 58 -13.48 -7.90 -4.88
C GLY A 58 -14.63 -6.95 -5.21
N PRO A 59 -15.04 -6.86 -6.48
CA PRO A 59 -15.92 -5.81 -6.95
C PRO A 59 -17.38 -5.90 -6.46
N ALA A 60 -17.76 -6.96 -5.79
CA ALA A 60 -19.11 -7.17 -5.28
C ALA A 60 -19.29 -6.80 -3.79
N ASP A 61 -18.29 -6.20 -3.16
CA ASP A 61 -18.33 -5.80 -1.76
C ASP A 61 -18.11 -4.28 -1.60
N LEU A 62 -18.24 -3.81 -0.36
CA LEU A 62 -18.01 -2.40 -0.06
C LEU A 62 -16.56 -2.01 -0.39
N PRO A 63 -16.35 -0.89 -1.09
CA PRO A 63 -15.01 -0.42 -1.44
C PRO A 63 -14.25 0.07 -0.20
N ASP A 64 -12.92 -0.03 -0.24
CA ASP A 64 -12.01 0.53 0.77
C ASP A 64 -12.14 2.06 0.88
N ILE A 65 -12.41 2.68 -0.25
CA ILE A 65 -12.58 4.13 -0.40
C ILE A 65 -14.01 4.37 -0.86
N LYS A 66 -14.71 5.24 -0.14
CA LYS A 66 -16.11 5.55 -0.45
C LYS A 66 -16.23 6.23 -1.81
N SER A 67 -16.94 5.59 -2.72
CA SER A 67 -17.26 6.08 -4.07
C SER A 67 -18.70 5.77 -4.43
N GLY A 68 -19.13 6.15 -5.64
CA GLY A 68 -20.46 5.85 -6.18
C GLY A 68 -20.61 4.41 -6.68
N ASP A 69 -19.51 3.76 -7.01
CA ASP A 69 -19.44 2.42 -7.58
C ASP A 69 -18.16 1.72 -7.11
N GLU A 70 -18.22 0.42 -6.84
CA GLU A 70 -17.04 -0.37 -6.55
C GLU A 70 -16.09 -0.35 -7.75
N GLY A 71 -14.95 -0.38 -7.78
CA GLY A 71 -14.01 -0.30 -8.92
C GLY A 71 -13.67 1.11 -9.39
N GLU A 72 -14.43 2.12 -9.05
CA GLU A 72 -14.12 3.50 -9.44
C GLU A 72 -12.84 4.02 -8.80
N THR A 73 -12.53 3.55 -7.59
CA THR A 73 -11.35 3.94 -6.81
C THR A 73 -10.16 3.01 -6.99
N GLY A 74 -10.20 2.08 -7.97
CA GLY A 74 -9.10 1.17 -8.26
C GLY A 74 -7.86 1.87 -8.77
N PHE A 75 -6.66 1.41 -8.35
CA PHE A 75 -5.39 2.01 -8.75
C PHE A 75 -5.21 2.03 -10.28
N ILE A 76 -5.32 0.88 -10.94
CA ILE A 76 -5.14 0.79 -12.40
C ILE A 76 -6.15 1.66 -13.14
N ARG A 77 -7.43 1.64 -12.72
CA ARG A 77 -8.47 2.48 -13.33
C ARG A 77 -8.18 3.97 -13.13
N SER A 78 -7.75 4.37 -11.94
CA SER A 78 -7.44 5.76 -11.62
C SER A 78 -6.26 6.28 -12.46
N VAL A 79 -5.18 5.50 -12.53
CA VAL A 79 -4.00 5.86 -13.32
C VAL A 79 -4.35 5.95 -14.80
N PHE A 80 -5.00 4.90 -15.36
CA PHE A 80 -5.42 4.89 -16.75
C PHE A 80 -6.30 6.10 -17.10
N ASN A 81 -7.30 6.39 -16.27
CA ASN A 81 -8.21 7.51 -16.52
C ASN A 81 -7.49 8.86 -16.54
N LEU A 82 -6.52 9.06 -15.65
CA LEU A 82 -5.82 10.35 -15.52
C LEU A 82 -4.61 10.48 -16.47
N GLU A 83 -4.08 9.40 -17.00
CA GLU A 83 -2.99 9.44 -17.99
C GLU A 83 -3.52 9.38 -19.42
N GLU A 84 -4.43 8.44 -19.72
CA GLU A 84 -4.78 8.11 -21.11
C GLU A 84 -6.00 8.90 -21.64
N LEU A 85 -6.99 9.20 -20.80
CA LEU A 85 -8.21 9.88 -21.26
C LEU A 85 -8.01 11.36 -21.62
N MET A 86 -6.84 11.92 -21.32
CA MET A 86 -6.45 13.27 -21.71
C MET A 86 -5.68 13.32 -23.04
N THR A 87 -5.45 12.15 -23.64
CA THR A 87 -4.71 12.01 -24.90
C THR A 87 -5.65 11.78 -26.07
N ASP A 88 -5.10 11.70 -27.28
CA ASP A 88 -5.82 11.32 -28.49
C ASP A 88 -5.85 9.80 -28.75
N GLU A 89 -5.24 9.00 -27.87
CA GLU A 89 -5.22 7.56 -27.97
C GLU A 89 -6.51 6.90 -27.47
N THR A 90 -7.20 7.55 -26.51
CA THR A 90 -8.36 6.98 -25.82
C THR A 90 -9.51 7.98 -25.71
N LEU A 91 -10.72 7.52 -26.01
CA LEU A 91 -11.94 8.32 -25.90
C LEU A 91 -12.91 7.69 -24.90
N TRP A 92 -13.40 8.49 -23.95
CA TRP A 92 -14.53 8.11 -23.12
C TRP A 92 -15.85 8.27 -23.88
N ALA A 93 -16.47 7.14 -24.24
CA ALA A 93 -17.66 7.12 -25.08
C ALA A 93 -18.98 7.43 -24.34
N TYR A 94 -18.98 7.33 -23.00
CA TYR A 94 -20.19 7.53 -22.21
C TYR A 94 -20.26 9.00 -21.72
N GLN A 95 -21.46 9.57 -21.84
CA GLN A 95 -21.72 10.87 -21.23
C GLN A 95 -22.22 10.66 -19.80
N SER A 96 -21.37 10.97 -18.82
CA SER A 96 -21.66 10.84 -17.40
C SER A 96 -21.27 12.12 -16.64
N ASN A 97 -21.97 12.36 -15.54
CA ASN A 97 -21.65 13.47 -14.63
C ASN A 97 -20.64 13.08 -13.53
N ASP A 98 -19.91 12.01 -13.73
CA ASP A 98 -19.01 11.41 -12.75
C ASP A 98 -17.56 11.92 -12.83
N GLY A 99 -17.34 13.00 -13.54
CA GLY A 99 -16.03 13.63 -13.71
C GLY A 99 -15.24 13.18 -14.94
N MET A 100 -15.65 12.10 -15.63
CA MET A 100 -14.90 11.57 -16.78
C MET A 100 -14.91 12.52 -17.98
N THR A 101 -16.03 13.16 -18.26
CA THR A 101 -16.17 14.12 -19.36
C THR A 101 -15.22 15.32 -19.16
N GLN A 102 -15.02 15.77 -17.91
CA GLN A 102 -14.09 16.84 -17.60
C GLN A 102 -12.64 16.40 -17.81
N ILE A 103 -12.29 15.15 -17.46
CA ILE A 103 -10.95 14.61 -17.70
C ILE A 103 -10.68 14.58 -19.22
N THR A 104 -11.55 13.96 -20.00
CA THR A 104 -11.42 13.89 -21.46
C THR A 104 -11.37 15.29 -22.12
N GLY A 105 -12.15 16.23 -21.60
CA GLY A 105 -12.19 17.62 -22.07
C GLY A 105 -11.06 18.50 -21.53
N MET A 106 -10.17 17.98 -20.70
CA MET A 106 -9.08 18.71 -20.03
C MET A 106 -9.55 19.97 -19.30
N ASN A 107 -10.75 19.92 -18.70
CA ASN A 107 -11.39 21.05 -18.01
C ASN A 107 -11.87 20.68 -16.59
N TRP A 108 -11.20 19.73 -15.96
CA TRP A 108 -11.45 19.36 -14.57
C TRP A 108 -11.00 20.45 -13.60
N ASP A 109 -11.57 20.41 -12.40
CA ASP A 109 -11.16 21.23 -11.27
C ASP A 109 -10.77 20.38 -10.05
N LYS A 110 -10.43 21.04 -8.95
CA LYS A 110 -10.02 20.38 -7.68
C LYS A 110 -11.09 19.50 -7.05
N ASP A 111 -12.35 19.68 -7.42
CA ASP A 111 -13.49 18.95 -6.87
C ASP A 111 -13.89 17.74 -7.75
N ASN A 112 -13.17 17.51 -8.85
CA ASN A 112 -13.40 16.37 -9.73
C ASN A 112 -13.23 15.05 -8.95
N PRO A 113 -14.25 14.16 -8.92
CA PRO A 113 -14.20 12.94 -8.12
C PRO A 113 -13.09 11.98 -8.56
N ARG A 114 -12.76 11.92 -9.86
CA ARG A 114 -11.69 11.04 -10.38
C ARG A 114 -10.32 11.45 -9.87
N VAL A 115 -10.05 12.74 -9.84
CA VAL A 115 -8.82 13.30 -9.25
C VAL A 115 -8.75 12.99 -7.74
N ASN A 116 -9.87 13.19 -7.03
CA ASN A 116 -9.92 12.91 -5.59
C ASN A 116 -9.77 11.42 -5.26
N TRP A 117 -10.42 10.52 -6.01
CA TRP A 117 -10.33 9.08 -5.75
C TRP A 117 -8.94 8.53 -6.06
N ALA A 118 -8.28 8.98 -7.11
CA ALA A 118 -6.90 8.62 -7.39
C ALA A 118 -5.96 9.02 -6.24
N TYR A 119 -6.09 10.26 -5.75
CA TYR A 119 -5.33 10.74 -4.58
C TYR A 119 -5.57 9.87 -3.34
N GLN A 120 -6.83 9.54 -3.04
CA GLN A 120 -7.19 8.70 -1.90
C GLN A 120 -6.64 7.28 -2.06
N ARG A 121 -6.70 6.71 -3.27
CA ARG A 121 -6.16 5.37 -3.54
C ARG A 121 -4.65 5.31 -3.32
N LEU A 122 -3.90 6.24 -3.88
CA LEU A 122 -2.45 6.32 -3.68
C LEU A 122 -2.10 6.47 -2.18
N SER A 123 -2.83 7.31 -1.46
CA SER A 123 -2.62 7.51 -0.01
C SER A 123 -2.93 6.25 0.80
N PHE A 124 -4.02 5.57 0.47
CA PHE A 124 -4.43 4.32 1.12
C PHE A 124 -3.39 3.22 0.91
N ASP A 125 -2.97 3.01 -0.34
CA ASP A 125 -2.00 1.98 -0.69
C ASP A 125 -0.65 2.21 0.00
N ILE A 126 -0.15 3.45 0.01
CA ILE A 126 1.09 3.81 0.73
C ILE A 126 0.98 3.49 2.23
N ASN A 127 -0.15 3.78 2.85
CA ASN A 127 -0.35 3.45 4.26
C ASN A 127 -0.35 1.94 4.51
N GLN A 128 -0.95 1.15 3.62
CA GLN A 128 -0.92 -0.31 3.67
C GLN A 128 0.51 -0.84 3.53
N TYR A 129 1.30 -0.30 2.60
CA TYR A 129 2.71 -0.70 2.43
C TYR A 129 3.56 -0.34 3.65
N ASN A 130 3.37 0.85 4.23
CA ASN A 130 4.07 1.26 5.44
C ASN A 130 3.73 0.35 6.63
N PHE A 131 2.44 -0.01 6.79
CA PHE A 131 2.00 -0.98 7.79
C PHE A 131 2.67 -2.34 7.59
N PHE A 132 2.60 -2.88 6.37
CA PHE A 132 3.22 -4.17 6.05
C PHE A 132 4.73 -4.18 6.32
N ILE A 133 5.46 -3.17 5.87
CA ILE A 133 6.90 -3.04 6.10
C ILE A 133 7.19 -2.98 7.60
N SER A 134 6.43 -2.21 8.38
CA SER A 134 6.59 -2.10 9.83
C SER A 134 6.41 -3.45 10.53
N GLU A 135 5.37 -4.20 10.18
CA GLU A 135 5.03 -5.47 10.82
C GLU A 135 5.93 -6.63 10.38
N GLN A 136 6.45 -6.60 9.16
CA GLN A 136 7.11 -7.75 8.55
C GLN A 136 8.64 -7.61 8.41
N SER A 137 9.24 -6.43 8.68
CA SER A 137 10.69 -6.20 8.51
C SER A 137 11.59 -7.15 9.30
N GLY A 138 11.11 -7.70 10.41
CA GLY A 138 11.86 -8.65 11.24
C GLY A 138 11.63 -10.12 10.88
N SER A 139 10.65 -10.45 10.05
CA SER A 139 10.19 -11.81 9.75
C SER A 139 10.36 -12.22 8.30
N LEU A 140 10.53 -11.27 7.39
CA LEU A 140 10.67 -11.47 5.95
C LEU A 140 12.11 -11.28 5.47
N SER A 141 12.43 -11.94 4.37
CA SER A 141 13.66 -11.70 3.62
C SER A 141 13.69 -10.31 3.02
N GLU A 142 14.89 -9.76 2.85
CA GLU A 142 15.10 -8.39 2.34
C GLU A 142 14.50 -8.17 0.95
N ASP A 143 14.54 -9.19 0.09
CA ASP A 143 13.96 -9.12 -1.26
C ASP A 143 12.45 -8.89 -1.24
N LYS A 144 11.70 -9.54 -0.33
CA LYS A 144 10.26 -9.33 -0.19
C LYS A 144 9.92 -7.97 0.40
N ILE A 145 10.72 -7.48 1.33
CA ILE A 145 10.55 -6.12 1.85
C ILE A 145 10.87 -5.08 0.76
N ALA A 146 11.94 -5.29 -0.02
CA ALA A 146 12.29 -4.43 -1.15
C ALA A 146 11.19 -4.39 -2.21
N GLU A 147 10.53 -5.52 -2.47
CA GLU A 147 9.40 -5.62 -3.38
C GLU A 147 8.21 -4.73 -2.91
N VAL A 148 7.87 -4.73 -1.62
CA VAL A 148 6.81 -3.84 -1.10
C VAL A 148 7.25 -2.37 -1.06
N ARG A 149 8.52 -2.11 -0.79
CA ARG A 149 9.11 -0.76 -0.93
C ARG A 149 9.02 -0.26 -2.38
N PHE A 150 9.22 -1.15 -3.36
CA PHE A 150 8.98 -0.83 -4.77
C PHE A 150 7.52 -0.44 -5.04
N LEU A 151 6.54 -1.20 -4.52
CA LEU A 151 5.12 -0.87 -4.67
C LEU A 151 4.80 0.51 -4.06
N ARG A 152 5.40 0.83 -2.92
CA ARG A 152 5.31 2.16 -2.29
C ARG A 152 5.93 3.25 -3.17
N ALA A 153 7.12 3.00 -3.72
CA ALA A 153 7.78 3.93 -4.63
C ALA A 153 6.96 4.16 -5.90
N LEU A 154 6.32 3.11 -6.46
CA LEU A 154 5.41 3.22 -7.59
C LEU A 154 4.23 4.18 -7.29
N ASN A 155 3.65 4.09 -6.10
CA ASN A 155 2.56 5.00 -5.71
C ASN A 155 3.05 6.44 -5.51
N TYR A 156 4.24 6.65 -4.95
CA TYR A 156 4.85 7.97 -4.87
C TYR A 156 5.27 8.54 -6.23
N TYR A 157 5.67 7.68 -7.16
CA TYR A 157 5.91 8.08 -8.54
C TYR A 157 4.64 8.67 -9.16
N TYR A 158 3.48 8.01 -8.99
CA TYR A 158 2.21 8.55 -9.50
C TYR A 158 1.73 9.80 -8.74
N PHE A 159 2.08 9.95 -7.47
CA PHE A 159 1.88 11.25 -6.81
C PHE A 159 2.73 12.35 -7.45
N LEU A 160 3.98 12.07 -7.75
CA LEU A 160 4.85 13.04 -8.43
C LEU A 160 4.36 13.37 -9.83
N ASP A 161 3.94 12.35 -10.58
CA ASP A 161 3.50 12.50 -11.96
C ASP A 161 2.16 13.26 -12.07
N LEU A 162 1.14 12.81 -11.36
CA LEU A 162 -0.22 13.32 -11.46
C LEU A 162 -0.44 14.62 -10.66
N TYR A 163 0.22 14.79 -9.51
CA TYR A 163 -0.05 15.90 -8.57
C TYR A 163 1.14 16.80 -8.29
N ARG A 164 2.34 16.45 -8.72
CA ARG A 164 3.60 17.15 -8.44
C ARG A 164 3.98 17.22 -6.96
N LYS A 165 3.21 16.61 -6.09
CA LYS A 165 3.41 16.59 -4.65
C LYS A 165 2.69 15.43 -4.00
N ALA A 166 3.15 15.01 -2.82
CA ALA A 166 2.57 13.95 -2.04
C ALA A 166 2.45 14.30 -0.56
N PRO A 167 1.43 13.77 0.15
CA PRO A 167 1.47 13.64 1.60
C PRO A 167 2.49 12.56 1.95
N PHE A 168 3.72 12.96 2.23
CA PHE A 168 4.84 12.05 2.36
C PHE A 168 4.93 11.43 3.75
N LYS A 169 4.99 10.11 3.79
CA LYS A 169 5.22 9.33 4.99
C LYS A 169 5.77 7.95 4.59
N ASP A 170 6.98 7.61 5.03
CA ASP A 170 7.65 6.33 4.76
C ASP A 170 7.75 5.41 5.99
N THR A 171 7.07 5.79 7.07
CA THR A 171 6.96 5.05 8.33
C THR A 171 5.49 4.81 8.70
N PHE A 172 5.24 3.79 9.51
CA PHE A 172 3.92 3.54 10.09
C PHE A 172 3.92 4.00 11.55
N ASP A 173 3.42 5.21 11.79
CA ASP A 173 3.27 5.84 13.11
C ASP A 173 2.07 6.79 13.14
N ASN A 174 1.83 7.46 14.27
CA ASN A 174 0.69 8.37 14.45
C ASN A 174 0.99 9.83 14.03
N ASN A 175 2.17 10.13 13.50
CA ASN A 175 2.48 11.48 13.04
C ASN A 175 1.73 11.79 11.75
N LEU A 176 1.40 13.04 11.55
CA LEU A 176 0.83 13.48 10.28
C LEU A 176 1.91 13.45 9.18
N PRO A 177 1.53 13.11 7.93
CA PRO A 177 2.44 13.18 6.80
C PRO A 177 2.93 14.62 6.58
N THR A 178 4.16 14.75 6.09
CA THR A 178 4.71 16.02 5.60
C THR A 178 4.47 16.15 4.11
N GLU A 179 4.41 17.36 3.56
CA GLU A 179 4.38 17.52 2.11
C GLU A 179 5.80 17.38 1.54
N LYS A 180 5.95 16.53 0.50
CA LYS A 180 7.10 16.56 -0.41
C LYS A 180 6.60 16.91 -1.81
N SER A 181 7.33 17.77 -2.52
CA SER A 181 6.95 18.21 -3.86
C SER A 181 8.13 18.30 -4.79
N GLY A 182 7.87 18.23 -6.10
CA GLY A 182 8.84 18.46 -7.15
C GLY A 182 10.16 17.73 -6.91
N LYS A 183 11.24 18.51 -6.80
CA LYS A 183 12.60 18.00 -6.61
C LYS A 183 12.76 17.11 -5.39
N ASP A 184 12.19 17.49 -4.24
CA ASP A 184 12.38 16.73 -2.99
C ASP A 184 11.76 15.33 -3.08
N LEU A 185 10.62 15.20 -3.77
CA LEU A 185 9.99 13.91 -4.00
C LEU A 185 10.75 13.10 -5.07
N TYR A 186 11.24 13.75 -6.13
CA TYR A 186 12.10 13.14 -7.13
C TYR A 186 13.37 12.55 -6.51
N GLU A 187 14.11 13.33 -5.73
CA GLU A 187 15.34 12.89 -5.07
C GLU A 187 15.09 11.73 -4.08
N TRP A 188 13.98 11.76 -3.38
CA TRP A 188 13.60 10.64 -2.52
C TRP A 188 13.32 9.36 -3.33
N LEU A 189 12.58 9.47 -4.44
CA LEU A 189 12.28 8.33 -5.33
C LEU A 189 13.56 7.75 -5.95
N ASP A 190 14.43 8.60 -6.47
CA ASP A 190 15.72 8.20 -7.04
C ASP A 190 16.58 7.44 -6.02
N ASN A 191 16.65 7.95 -4.80
CA ASN A 191 17.38 7.30 -3.72
C ASN A 191 16.73 5.99 -3.24
N GLU A 192 15.41 5.95 -3.13
CA GLU A 192 14.67 4.74 -2.73
C GLU A 192 14.87 3.64 -3.77
N LEU A 193 14.69 3.92 -5.06
CA LEU A 193 14.90 2.95 -6.14
C LEU A 193 16.36 2.48 -6.16
N THR A 194 17.33 3.36 -6.11
CA THR A 194 18.77 3.00 -6.02
C THR A 194 19.05 2.05 -4.85
N THR A 195 18.36 2.26 -3.72
CA THR A 195 18.56 1.45 -2.51
C THR A 195 17.94 0.06 -2.64
N ILE A 196 16.75 -0.06 -3.23
CA ILE A 196 16.03 -1.33 -3.29
C ILE A 196 16.44 -2.21 -4.48
N GLU A 197 16.88 -1.65 -5.58
CA GLU A 197 17.28 -2.39 -6.78
C GLU A 197 18.21 -3.58 -6.49
N PRO A 198 19.34 -3.43 -5.75
CA PRO A 198 20.22 -4.55 -5.46
C PRO A 198 19.61 -5.59 -4.50
N LEU A 199 18.57 -5.24 -3.76
CA LEU A 199 17.89 -6.10 -2.80
C LEU A 199 16.78 -6.93 -3.44
N MET A 200 16.20 -6.46 -4.55
CA MET A 200 15.11 -7.15 -5.24
C MET A 200 15.61 -8.41 -5.96
N ALA A 201 14.70 -9.34 -6.19
CA ALA A 201 14.97 -10.55 -6.96
C ALA A 201 15.54 -10.21 -8.35
N GLU A 202 16.40 -11.08 -8.87
CA GLU A 202 17.04 -10.90 -10.19
C GLU A 202 16.00 -10.76 -11.30
N VAL A 203 16.36 -10.02 -12.35
CA VAL A 203 15.50 -9.83 -13.52
C VAL A 203 15.08 -11.18 -14.10
N GLY A 204 13.77 -11.37 -14.25
CA GLY A 204 13.17 -12.61 -14.74
C GLY A 204 12.97 -13.70 -13.67
N ALA A 205 13.33 -13.46 -12.42
CA ALA A 205 13.16 -14.43 -11.33
C ALA A 205 11.70 -14.89 -11.15
N TYR A 206 10.76 -14.04 -11.47
CA TYR A 206 9.32 -14.30 -11.36
C TYR A 206 8.64 -14.66 -12.67
N ASN A 207 9.41 -14.98 -13.71
CA ASN A 207 8.88 -15.44 -14.99
C ASN A 207 8.47 -16.93 -14.95
N ASN A 208 7.55 -17.24 -14.01
CA ASN A 208 7.00 -18.59 -13.82
C ASN A 208 5.53 -18.48 -13.38
N SER A 209 4.79 -19.58 -13.48
CA SER A 209 3.35 -19.60 -13.23
C SER A 209 2.94 -19.28 -11.78
N GLN A 210 3.84 -19.47 -10.80
CA GLN A 210 3.53 -19.25 -9.38
C GLN A 210 3.73 -17.80 -8.95
N ASN A 211 4.71 -17.12 -9.54
CA ASN A 211 5.13 -15.77 -9.15
C ASN A 211 4.87 -14.74 -10.26
N PHE A 212 4.16 -15.13 -11.31
CA PHE A 212 3.86 -14.23 -12.42
C PHE A 212 3.15 -12.96 -11.94
N GLY A 213 3.64 -11.81 -12.39
CA GLY A 213 3.09 -10.51 -12.02
C GLY A 213 3.72 -9.86 -10.78
N ARG A 214 4.63 -10.55 -10.07
CA ARG A 214 5.44 -9.93 -9.01
C ARG A 214 6.55 -9.06 -9.60
N ALA A 215 6.89 -7.98 -8.87
CA ALA A 215 7.94 -7.05 -9.27
C ALA A 215 9.32 -7.61 -8.92
N ASP A 216 10.16 -7.77 -9.93
CA ASP A 216 11.57 -8.05 -9.79
C ASP A 216 12.42 -6.78 -10.02
N ARG A 217 13.73 -6.92 -10.03
CA ARG A 217 14.68 -5.81 -10.30
C ARG A 217 14.43 -5.12 -11.64
N GLY A 218 13.94 -5.85 -12.65
CA GLY A 218 13.58 -5.28 -13.95
C GLY A 218 12.44 -4.27 -13.85
N ALA A 219 11.45 -4.52 -12.98
CA ALA A 219 10.39 -3.56 -12.72
C ALA A 219 10.91 -2.27 -12.06
N ALA A 220 11.86 -2.39 -11.12
CA ALA A 220 12.50 -1.23 -10.50
C ALA A 220 13.32 -0.42 -11.52
N TYR A 221 14.10 -1.06 -12.36
CA TYR A 221 14.83 -0.39 -13.44
C TYR A 221 13.90 0.35 -14.41
N ALA A 222 12.79 -0.27 -14.79
CA ALA A 222 11.81 0.36 -15.66
C ALA A 222 11.18 1.62 -15.04
N LEU A 223 10.83 1.56 -13.75
CA LEU A 223 10.31 2.72 -13.03
C LEU A 223 11.37 3.81 -12.88
N HIS A 224 12.61 3.44 -12.59
CA HIS A 224 13.73 4.38 -12.46
C HIS A 224 14.04 5.08 -13.77
N ALA A 225 14.00 4.34 -14.89
CA ALA A 225 14.15 4.92 -16.22
C ALA A 225 13.04 5.94 -16.55
N ARG A 226 11.77 5.61 -16.24
CA ARG A 226 10.64 6.55 -16.40
C ARG A 226 10.83 7.81 -15.55
N LEU A 227 11.25 7.65 -14.30
CA LEU A 227 11.54 8.76 -13.39
C LEU A 227 12.64 9.67 -13.96
N ALA A 228 13.75 9.08 -14.42
CA ALA A 228 14.90 9.80 -14.96
C ALA A 228 14.58 10.54 -16.28
N LEU A 229 13.80 9.93 -17.18
CA LEU A 229 13.36 10.57 -18.42
C LEU A 229 12.56 11.84 -18.19
N ASN A 230 11.78 11.90 -17.12
CA ASN A 230 10.94 13.04 -16.78
C ASN A 230 11.56 13.95 -15.70
N SER A 231 12.83 13.74 -15.34
CA SER A 231 13.53 14.47 -14.29
C SER A 231 13.42 15.99 -14.40
N ALA A 232 13.63 16.53 -15.59
CA ALA A 232 13.51 17.98 -15.81
C ALA A 232 12.08 18.50 -15.61
N VAL A 233 11.08 17.71 -15.97
CA VAL A 233 9.66 18.07 -15.78
C VAL A 233 9.31 18.08 -14.31
N TYR A 234 9.72 17.05 -13.56
CA TYR A 234 9.40 16.91 -12.14
C TYR A 234 10.13 17.92 -11.26
N THR A 235 11.29 18.42 -11.69
CA THR A 235 12.17 19.29 -10.90
C THR A 235 12.28 20.71 -11.45
N ASP A 236 11.36 21.14 -12.33
CA ASP A 236 11.37 22.45 -12.97
C ASP A 236 12.72 22.79 -13.63
N GLY A 237 13.31 21.78 -14.29
CA GLY A 237 14.58 21.89 -15.01
C GLY A 237 15.84 21.86 -14.15
N GLN A 238 15.72 21.68 -12.82
CA GLN A 238 16.86 21.67 -11.89
C GLN A 238 17.70 20.38 -12.03
N ILE A 239 17.06 19.24 -12.36
CA ILE A 239 17.71 17.95 -12.57
C ILE A 239 17.42 17.47 -13.99
N LYS A 240 18.44 16.89 -14.65
CA LYS A 240 18.35 16.33 -16.01
C LYS A 240 19.09 15.00 -16.07
N ASP A 241 18.50 13.96 -15.49
CA ASP A 241 19.12 12.65 -15.30
C ASP A 241 18.90 11.68 -16.47
N TYR A 242 18.77 12.19 -17.68
CA TYR A 242 18.45 11.38 -18.88
C TYR A 242 19.42 10.21 -19.12
N GLN A 243 20.66 10.32 -18.68
CA GLN A 243 21.65 9.24 -18.81
C GLN A 243 21.36 8.05 -17.88
N LYS A 244 20.64 8.23 -16.80
CA LYS A 244 20.19 7.13 -15.93
C LYS A 244 19.10 6.27 -16.58
N ALA A 245 18.44 6.77 -17.62
CA ALA A 245 17.36 6.04 -18.30
C ALA A 245 17.87 5.04 -19.36
N ILE A 246 19.18 5.00 -19.59
CA ILE A 246 19.87 4.12 -20.54
C ILE A 246 20.62 3.01 -19.82
#